data_ef200128361396688ebe206ee0fea63c
#
_entry.id   ef200128361396688ebe206ee0fea63c
#
_cell.length_a   1.000
_cell.length_b   1.000
_cell.length_c   1.000
_cell.angle_alpha   90.00
_cell.angle_beta   90.00
_cell.angle_gamma   90.00
#
_symmetry.space_group_name_H-M   'P 1'
#
loop_
_entity.id
_entity.type
_entity.pdbx_description
1 polymer ?
#
loop_
_entity_poly.entity_id
_entity_poly.type
_entity_poly.pdbx_seq_one_letter_code
_entity_poly.pdbx_strand_id
1 'polypeptide(L)'
;LTEWSHGISSGGHRPMTFVSVPSSARLSDVKQALFEGKTVVWHKDIILGKKAYLVPLIKENLVVTQAYYPKDKTLMQLTLSNHSAMPFELQYVGAYSFHEQSDVFRIPAGETLHLKIKTVSKKERIELPFLVLNALTAPKEHPKISWEAIPQK
;
A
#
# COMPACT_ATOMS: atom_id res chain seq x y z
N LEU A 1 12.77 23.01 -15.56
CA LEU A 1 11.69 22.90 -16.58
C LEU A 1 11.85 21.69 -17.51
N THR A 2 13.02 21.06 -17.57
CA THR A 2 13.30 19.91 -18.44
C THR A 2 12.73 18.57 -17.94
N GLU A 3 12.46 18.41 -16.65
CA GLU A 3 11.88 17.18 -16.08
C GLU A 3 10.42 16.89 -16.53
N TRP A 4 9.70 17.91 -17.04
CA TRP A 4 8.32 17.79 -17.49
C TRP A 4 8.15 17.20 -18.89
N SER A 5 9.24 17.07 -19.66
CA SER A 5 9.22 16.58 -21.02
C SER A 5 9.46 15.06 -21.17
N HIS A 6 9.87 14.38 -20.11
CA HIS A 6 10.12 12.96 -20.14
C HIS A 6 8.84 12.16 -19.91
N GLY A 7 8.55 11.27 -20.84
CA GLY A 7 7.38 10.38 -20.77
C GLY A 7 7.50 9.35 -19.64
N ILE A 8 6.39 8.67 -19.33
CA ILE A 8 6.29 7.60 -18.31
C ILE A 8 7.33 6.50 -18.55
N SER A 9 7.68 6.23 -19.81
CA SER A 9 8.68 5.23 -20.22
C SER A 9 10.11 5.51 -19.76
N SER A 10 10.43 6.75 -19.38
CA SER A 10 11.75 7.16 -18.88
C SER A 10 11.82 7.30 -17.36
N GLY A 11 10.82 6.79 -16.63
CA GLY A 11 10.74 6.89 -15.17
C GLY A 11 10.30 8.26 -14.65
N GLY A 12 10.07 9.23 -15.55
CA GLY A 12 9.53 10.54 -15.21
C GLY A 12 8.04 10.60 -15.52
N HIS A 13 7.21 10.96 -14.55
CA HIS A 13 5.81 11.28 -14.78
C HIS A 13 5.45 12.63 -14.16
N ARG A 14 4.45 13.27 -14.72
CA ARG A 14 3.91 14.50 -14.15
C ARG A 14 3.26 14.19 -12.81
N PRO A 15 3.25 15.13 -11.85
CA PRO A 15 2.44 14.99 -10.66
C PRO A 15 0.99 14.69 -11.05
N MET A 16 0.41 13.66 -10.43
CA MET A 16 -0.98 13.27 -10.64
C MET A 16 -1.77 13.51 -9.36
N THR A 17 -3.02 13.95 -9.54
CA THR A 17 -3.95 14.15 -8.43
C THR A 17 -5.11 13.19 -8.61
N PHE A 18 -5.27 12.28 -7.65
CA PHE A 18 -6.45 11.44 -7.51
C PHE A 18 -7.51 12.21 -6.73
N VAL A 19 -8.76 12.12 -7.18
CA VAL A 19 -9.89 12.76 -6.52
C VAL A 19 -10.84 11.67 -6.01
N SER A 20 -11.12 11.71 -4.72
CA SER A 20 -12.03 10.74 -4.09
C SER A 20 -13.48 11.15 -4.30
N VAL A 21 -14.18 10.41 -5.15
CA VAL A 21 -15.59 10.61 -5.50
C VAL A 21 -16.32 9.26 -5.61
N PRO A 22 -17.66 9.22 -5.44
CA PRO A 22 -18.44 8.02 -5.73
C PRO A 22 -18.31 7.58 -7.19
N SER A 23 -18.52 6.30 -7.47
CA SER A 23 -18.44 5.75 -8.84
C SER A 23 -19.45 6.38 -9.82
N SER A 24 -20.57 6.93 -9.31
CA SER A 24 -21.61 7.64 -10.08
C SER A 24 -21.40 9.15 -10.13
N ALA A 25 -20.22 9.67 -9.76
CA ALA A 25 -19.96 11.09 -9.64
C ALA A 25 -20.11 11.84 -10.97
N ARG A 26 -20.72 13.03 -10.91
CA ARG A 26 -20.80 13.99 -12.00
C ARG A 26 -19.63 14.98 -11.93
N LEU A 27 -19.45 15.78 -12.94
CA LEU A 27 -18.40 16.80 -12.99
C LEU A 27 -18.50 17.81 -11.81
N SER A 28 -19.71 18.14 -11.38
CA SER A 28 -19.95 18.98 -10.19
C SER A 28 -19.37 18.37 -8.92
N ASP A 29 -19.52 17.04 -8.75
CA ASP A 29 -19.05 16.32 -7.56
C ASP A 29 -17.51 16.27 -7.53
N VAL A 30 -16.89 16.12 -8.71
CA VAL A 30 -15.42 16.19 -8.85
C VAL A 30 -14.91 17.57 -8.48
N LYS A 31 -15.57 18.64 -8.98
CA LYS A 31 -15.20 20.04 -8.61
C LYS A 31 -15.32 20.26 -7.11
N GLN A 32 -16.44 19.84 -6.53
CA GLN A 32 -16.66 19.97 -5.08
C GLN A 32 -15.60 19.21 -4.28
N ALA A 33 -15.30 17.97 -4.65
CA ALA A 33 -14.28 17.16 -4.00
C ALA A 33 -12.88 17.81 -4.06
N LEU A 34 -12.53 18.47 -5.17
CA LEU A 34 -11.30 19.25 -5.27
C LEU A 34 -11.29 20.43 -4.28
N PHE A 35 -12.37 21.21 -4.20
CA PHE A 35 -12.47 22.31 -3.24
C PHE A 35 -12.44 21.85 -1.78
N GLU A 36 -13.01 20.70 -1.47
CA GLU A 36 -12.98 20.09 -0.15
C GLU A 36 -11.63 19.42 0.20
N GLY A 37 -10.73 19.32 -0.77
CA GLY A 37 -9.43 18.69 -0.60
C GLY A 37 -9.54 17.18 -0.39
N LYS A 38 -10.52 16.52 -1.02
CA LYS A 38 -10.65 15.06 -1.10
C LYS A 38 -9.71 14.50 -2.16
N THR A 39 -8.42 14.78 -1.97
CA THR A 39 -7.39 14.53 -2.98
C THR A 39 -6.19 13.78 -2.41
N VAL A 40 -5.54 13.01 -3.26
CA VAL A 40 -4.23 12.40 -3.03
C VAL A 40 -3.33 12.76 -4.22
N VAL A 41 -2.14 13.24 -3.93
CA VAL A 41 -1.15 13.60 -4.95
C VAL A 41 -0.09 12.53 -5.04
N TRP A 42 0.24 12.11 -6.25
CA TRP A 42 1.36 11.23 -6.53
C TRP A 42 2.38 11.92 -7.42
N HIS A 43 3.63 11.96 -6.98
CA HIS A 43 4.76 12.44 -7.76
C HIS A 43 5.99 11.60 -7.48
N LYS A 44 6.58 11.06 -8.55
CA LYS A 44 7.68 10.08 -8.44
C LYS A 44 7.25 8.89 -7.56
N ASP A 45 8.01 8.59 -6.53
CA ASP A 45 7.70 7.50 -5.60
C ASP A 45 6.94 7.97 -4.34
N ILE A 46 6.55 9.26 -4.25
CA ILE A 46 5.92 9.84 -3.06
C ILE A 46 4.43 10.06 -3.29
N ILE A 47 3.63 9.68 -2.30
CA ILE A 47 2.19 9.84 -2.27
C ILE A 47 1.83 10.74 -1.08
N LEU A 48 1.04 11.79 -1.32
CA LEU A 48 0.67 12.79 -0.33
C LEU A 48 -0.84 12.93 -0.26
N GLY A 49 -1.41 12.90 0.93
CA GLY A 49 -2.85 13.13 1.09
C GLY A 49 -3.34 13.03 2.52
N LYS A 50 -4.52 13.58 2.79
CA LYS A 50 -5.16 13.40 4.08
C LYS A 50 -5.39 11.91 4.36
N LYS A 51 -5.18 11.47 5.60
CA LYS A 51 -5.33 10.08 6.03
C LYS A 51 -6.64 9.44 5.58
N ALA A 52 -7.75 10.21 5.62
CA ALA A 52 -9.09 9.76 5.24
C ALA A 52 -9.20 9.31 3.77
N TYR A 53 -8.35 9.80 2.87
CA TYR A 53 -8.36 9.47 1.44
C TYR A 53 -7.17 8.60 1.04
N LEU A 54 -6.02 8.86 1.66
CA LEU A 54 -4.78 8.14 1.37
C LEU A 54 -4.82 6.68 1.83
N VAL A 55 -5.30 6.42 3.05
CA VAL A 55 -5.36 5.06 3.60
C VAL A 55 -6.29 4.14 2.81
N PRO A 56 -7.54 4.52 2.47
CA PRO A 56 -8.39 3.71 1.60
C PRO A 56 -7.76 3.45 0.23
N LEU A 57 -7.18 4.46 -0.42
CA LEU A 57 -6.51 4.30 -1.71
C LEU A 57 -5.41 3.24 -1.65
N ILE A 58 -4.57 3.26 -0.62
CA ILE A 58 -3.51 2.26 -0.45
C ILE A 58 -4.11 0.88 -0.20
N LYS A 59 -5.13 0.75 0.67
CA LYS A 59 -5.76 -0.54 1.00
C LYS A 59 -6.45 -1.21 -0.19
N GLU A 60 -7.05 -0.43 -1.09
CA GLU A 60 -7.68 -0.95 -2.30
C GLU A 60 -6.66 -1.45 -3.32
N ASN A 61 -5.47 -0.88 -3.32
CA ASN A 61 -4.42 -1.24 -4.28
C ASN A 61 -3.42 -2.26 -3.74
N LEU A 62 -3.28 -2.37 -2.43
CA LEU A 62 -2.35 -3.29 -1.79
C LEU A 62 -3.13 -4.34 -0.99
N VAL A 63 -3.26 -5.53 -1.55
CA VAL A 63 -4.20 -6.57 -1.10
C VAL A 63 -3.48 -7.86 -0.73
N VAL A 64 -3.88 -8.46 0.40
CA VAL A 64 -3.48 -9.83 0.75
C VAL A 64 -4.26 -10.79 -0.16
N THR A 65 -3.56 -11.43 -1.08
CA THR A 65 -4.15 -12.36 -2.06
C THR A 65 -4.06 -13.81 -1.64
N GLN A 66 -3.09 -14.15 -0.80
CA GLN A 66 -2.92 -15.49 -0.25
C GLN A 66 -2.39 -15.44 1.18
N ALA A 67 -2.90 -16.33 2.03
CA ALA A 67 -2.31 -16.64 3.33
C ALA A 67 -2.56 -18.13 3.63
N TYR A 68 -1.51 -18.89 3.99
CA TYR A 68 -1.65 -20.29 4.33
C TYR A 68 -0.46 -20.80 5.15
N TYR A 69 -0.65 -21.94 5.84
CA TYR A 69 0.42 -22.68 6.47
C TYR A 69 0.76 -23.91 5.62
N PRO A 70 2.00 -24.07 5.15
CA PRO A 70 2.43 -25.34 4.58
C PRO A 70 2.22 -26.49 5.58
N LYS A 71 2.03 -27.71 5.05
CA LYS A 71 1.80 -28.90 5.87
C LYS A 71 2.89 -29.03 6.93
N ASP A 72 2.47 -29.26 8.18
CA ASP A 72 3.33 -29.46 9.35
C ASP A 72 4.30 -28.32 9.70
N LYS A 73 4.00 -27.09 9.23
CA LYS A 73 4.79 -25.89 9.54
C LYS A 73 3.98 -24.84 10.29
N THR A 74 4.66 -24.10 11.17
CA THR A 74 4.13 -22.91 11.84
C THR A 74 4.56 -21.60 11.17
N LEU A 75 5.25 -21.71 10.04
CA LEU A 75 5.67 -20.59 9.20
C LEU A 75 4.55 -20.26 8.22
N MET A 76 3.85 -19.14 8.44
CA MET A 76 2.80 -18.69 7.54
C MET A 76 3.42 -18.11 6.26
N GLN A 77 2.91 -18.53 5.12
CA GLN A 77 3.19 -17.89 3.84
C GLN A 77 2.06 -16.92 3.50
N LEU A 78 2.44 -15.71 3.13
CA LEU A 78 1.52 -14.63 2.77
C LEU A 78 1.97 -13.98 1.47
N THR A 79 1.04 -13.68 0.59
CA THR A 79 1.26 -12.92 -0.63
C THR A 79 0.50 -11.59 -0.54
N LEU A 80 1.23 -10.50 -0.68
CA LEU A 80 0.71 -9.14 -0.75
C LEU A 80 0.90 -8.63 -2.18
N SER A 81 -0.19 -8.29 -2.87
CA SER A 81 -0.17 -7.87 -4.27
C SER A 81 -0.43 -6.37 -4.39
N ASN A 82 0.38 -5.69 -5.20
CA ASN A 82 0.21 -4.30 -5.56
C ASN A 82 -0.48 -4.20 -6.92
N HIS A 83 -1.72 -3.77 -6.94
CA HIS A 83 -2.53 -3.60 -8.16
C HIS A 83 -2.45 -2.19 -8.77
N SER A 84 -1.61 -1.32 -8.19
CA SER A 84 -1.46 0.05 -8.67
C SER A 84 -0.29 0.23 -9.63
N ALA A 85 -0.25 1.37 -10.29
CA ALA A 85 0.90 1.84 -11.05
C ALA A 85 2.00 2.47 -10.18
N MET A 86 1.82 2.53 -8.84
CA MET A 86 2.73 3.12 -7.88
C MET A 86 3.49 2.05 -7.11
N PRO A 87 4.80 2.22 -6.84
CA PRO A 87 5.49 1.36 -5.89
C PRO A 87 5.09 1.71 -4.45
N PHE A 88 5.14 0.73 -3.55
CA PHE A 88 4.98 0.95 -2.11
C PHE A 88 6.24 0.53 -1.35
N GLU A 89 6.63 1.34 -0.38
CA GLU A 89 7.69 1.04 0.57
C GLU A 89 7.07 0.85 1.94
N LEU A 90 7.23 -0.34 2.51
CA LEU A 90 6.57 -0.76 3.73
C LEU A 90 7.61 -1.08 4.80
N GLN A 91 7.38 -0.60 6.01
CA GLN A 91 8.12 -1.02 7.20
C GLN A 91 7.17 -1.73 8.15
N TYR A 92 7.47 -2.99 8.45
CA TYR A 92 6.71 -3.74 9.44
C TYR A 92 6.98 -3.20 10.85
N VAL A 93 5.89 -3.03 11.62
CA VAL A 93 5.96 -2.49 13.00
C VAL A 93 5.13 -3.34 13.98
N GLY A 94 4.98 -4.62 13.69
CA GLY A 94 4.23 -5.58 14.50
C GLY A 94 5.12 -6.48 15.37
N ALA A 95 4.48 -7.49 15.97
CA ALA A 95 5.12 -8.40 16.93
C ALA A 95 5.74 -9.65 16.30
N TYR A 96 5.43 -9.95 15.03
CA TYR A 96 5.98 -11.12 14.35
C TYR A 96 7.34 -10.80 13.74
N SER A 97 8.10 -11.83 13.41
CA SER A 97 9.33 -11.72 12.63
C SER A 97 9.19 -12.50 11.32
N PHE A 98 9.96 -12.09 10.32
CA PHE A 98 10.01 -12.75 9.03
C PHE A 98 11.17 -13.76 8.98
N HIS A 99 11.03 -14.78 8.15
CA HIS A 99 12.06 -15.80 7.95
C HIS A 99 12.94 -15.36 6.77
N GLU A 100 14.21 -15.10 7.07
CA GLU A 100 15.22 -14.69 6.07
C GLU A 100 14.86 -13.40 5.28
N GLN A 101 14.10 -12.51 5.90
CA GLN A 101 13.69 -11.26 5.27
C GLN A 101 13.83 -10.10 6.28
N SER A 102 14.05 -8.90 5.74
CA SER A 102 14.06 -7.64 6.48
C SER A 102 12.63 -7.26 6.93
N ASP A 103 12.51 -6.27 7.82
CA ASP A 103 11.24 -5.65 8.18
C ASP A 103 10.85 -4.51 7.22
N VAL A 104 11.71 -4.18 6.26
CA VAL A 104 11.48 -3.16 5.24
C VAL A 104 11.38 -3.82 3.88
N PHE A 105 10.31 -3.52 3.15
CA PHE A 105 9.97 -4.12 1.86
C PHE A 105 9.64 -3.05 0.83
N ARG A 106 10.04 -3.27 -0.42
CA ARG A 106 9.55 -2.51 -1.57
C ARG A 106 8.72 -3.43 -2.45
N ILE A 107 7.53 -2.98 -2.83
CA ILE A 107 6.64 -3.68 -3.76
C ILE A 107 6.49 -2.79 -4.99
N PRO A 108 7.14 -3.12 -6.11
CA PRO A 108 6.98 -2.38 -7.36
C PRO A 108 5.53 -2.36 -7.84
N ALA A 109 5.24 -1.45 -8.78
CA ALA A 109 3.95 -1.36 -9.44
C ALA A 109 3.58 -2.68 -10.13
N GLY A 110 2.38 -3.20 -9.88
CA GLY A 110 1.87 -4.44 -10.48
C GLY A 110 2.52 -5.73 -9.96
N GLU A 111 3.42 -5.65 -8.99
CA GLU A 111 4.17 -6.79 -8.48
C GLU A 111 3.60 -7.36 -7.18
N THR A 112 4.11 -8.52 -6.78
CA THR A 112 3.73 -9.20 -5.54
C THR A 112 4.92 -9.36 -4.60
N LEU A 113 4.64 -9.31 -3.29
CA LEU A 113 5.58 -9.59 -2.22
C LEU A 113 5.19 -10.89 -1.52
N HIS A 114 6.13 -11.83 -1.44
CA HIS A 114 5.95 -13.08 -0.68
C HIS A 114 6.63 -12.97 0.67
N LEU A 115 5.86 -13.13 1.74
CA LEU A 115 6.32 -13.05 3.11
C LEU A 115 6.24 -14.41 3.79
N LYS A 116 7.27 -14.76 4.56
CA LYS A 116 7.33 -15.95 5.42
C LYS A 116 7.34 -15.48 6.88
N ILE A 117 6.20 -15.61 7.56
CA ILE A 117 5.96 -15.06 8.89
C ILE A 117 6.10 -16.13 9.95
N LYS A 118 6.95 -15.90 10.95
CA LYS A 118 7.13 -16.79 12.10
C LYS A 118 6.02 -16.51 13.12
N THR A 119 5.05 -17.42 13.24
CA THR A 119 3.89 -17.27 14.13
C THR A 119 3.94 -18.12 15.40
N VAL A 120 5.05 -18.86 15.62
CA VAL A 120 5.27 -19.79 16.75
C VAL A 120 4.25 -20.94 16.78
N SER A 121 2.96 -20.66 16.61
CA SER A 121 1.86 -21.62 16.47
C SER A 121 0.95 -21.22 15.33
N LYS A 122 0.19 -22.16 14.76
CA LYS A 122 -0.81 -21.83 13.74
C LYS A 122 -1.87 -20.90 14.34
N LYS A 123 -2.15 -19.81 13.66
CA LYS A 123 -3.15 -18.79 14.03
C LYS A 123 -4.27 -18.81 13.01
N GLU A 124 -5.50 -18.63 13.45
CA GLU A 124 -6.66 -18.50 12.56
C GLU A 124 -6.70 -17.12 11.87
N ARG A 125 -6.07 -16.12 12.51
CA ARG A 125 -6.01 -14.73 12.06
C ARG A 125 -4.77 -14.07 12.64
N ILE A 126 -4.08 -13.29 11.83
CA ILE A 126 -3.03 -12.39 12.29
C ILE A 126 -3.22 -10.99 11.72
N GLU A 127 -2.80 -10.01 12.47
CA GLU A 127 -2.76 -8.60 12.05
C GLU A 127 -1.31 -8.21 11.76
N LEU A 128 -1.11 -7.57 10.61
CA LEU A 128 0.19 -7.16 10.11
C LEU A 128 0.22 -5.64 9.93
N PRO A 129 0.66 -4.90 10.95
CA PRO A 129 0.78 -3.45 10.87
C PRO A 129 2.07 -3.05 10.14
N PHE A 130 1.93 -2.15 9.17
CA PHE A 130 3.04 -1.55 8.44
C PHE A 130 2.94 -0.02 8.44
N LEU A 131 4.07 0.66 8.46
CA LEU A 131 4.20 2.05 8.04
C LEU A 131 4.43 2.06 6.52
N VAL A 132 3.75 2.95 5.81
CA VAL A 132 3.96 3.14 4.37
C VAL A 132 4.92 4.31 4.20
N LEU A 133 6.21 3.99 4.00
CA LEU A 133 7.30 4.96 4.09
C LEU A 133 7.30 6.01 2.98
N ASN A 134 6.79 5.67 1.80
CA ASN A 134 6.65 6.59 0.68
C ASN A 134 5.28 7.27 0.60
N ALA A 135 4.47 7.17 1.65
CA ALA A 135 3.20 7.87 1.81
C ALA A 135 3.27 8.84 3.00
N LEU A 136 2.71 10.05 2.85
CA LEU A 136 2.71 11.08 3.88
C LEU A 136 1.31 11.64 4.08
N THR A 137 0.87 11.68 5.35
CA THR A 137 -0.39 12.30 5.79
C THR A 137 -0.19 13.72 6.31
N ALA A 138 1.01 14.02 6.79
CA ALA A 138 1.51 15.32 7.20
C ALA A 138 3.04 15.33 7.07
N PRO A 139 3.73 16.47 7.25
CA PRO A 139 5.18 16.53 7.22
C PRO A 139 5.82 15.52 8.17
N LYS A 140 6.60 14.58 7.63
CA LYS A 140 7.27 13.49 8.36
C LYS A 140 6.32 12.46 9.01
N GLU A 141 5.05 12.44 8.65
CA GLU A 141 4.07 11.50 9.19
C GLU A 141 3.68 10.47 8.13
N HIS A 142 4.08 9.21 8.37
CA HIS A 142 3.73 8.07 7.53
C HIS A 142 2.46 7.37 8.05
N PRO A 143 1.51 7.01 7.18
CA PRO A 143 0.33 6.28 7.63
C PRO A 143 0.70 4.86 8.08
N LYS A 144 0.19 4.49 9.26
CA LYS A 144 0.20 3.11 9.73
C LYS A 144 -1.05 2.41 9.24
N ILE A 145 -0.87 1.33 8.51
CA ILE A 145 -1.95 0.53 7.93
C ILE A 145 -1.78 -0.92 8.38
N SER A 146 -2.88 -1.56 8.77
CA SER A 146 -2.88 -2.97 9.16
C SER A 146 -3.59 -3.79 8.11
N TRP A 147 -2.97 -4.89 7.70
CA TRP A 147 -3.59 -5.93 6.89
C TRP A 147 -3.86 -7.16 7.73
N GLU A 148 -5.01 -7.74 7.51
CA GLU A 148 -5.41 -8.97 8.15
C GLU A 148 -5.08 -10.16 7.24
N ALA A 149 -4.45 -11.19 7.80
CA ALA A 149 -4.21 -12.43 7.12
C ALA A 149 -4.99 -13.57 7.80
N ILE A 150 -5.89 -14.19 7.03
CA ILE A 150 -6.69 -15.35 7.44
C ILE A 150 -6.19 -16.54 6.62
N PRO A 151 -5.50 -17.52 7.23
CA PRO A 151 -4.98 -18.64 6.50
C PRO A 151 -6.09 -19.50 5.88
N GLN A 152 -5.95 -19.79 4.61
CA GLN A 152 -6.78 -20.77 3.93
C GLN A 152 -6.40 -22.18 4.41
N LYS A 153 -7.40 -23.04 4.53
CA LYS A 153 -7.23 -24.44 4.96
C LYS A 153 -6.65 -25.30 3.85
#